data_f7cd921333ca317db55806498e155f34
#
_entry.id   f7cd921333ca317db55806498e155f34
#
_cell.length_a   1.000
_cell.length_b   1.000
_cell.length_c   1.000
_cell.angle_alpha   90.00
_cell.angle_beta   90.00
_cell.angle_gamma   90.00
#
_symmetry.space_group_name_H-M   'P 1'
#
loop_
_entity.id
_entity.type
_entity.pdbx_description
1 polymer ?
#
loop_
_entity_poly.entity_id
_entity_poly.type
_entity_poly.pdbx_seq_one_letter_code
_entity_poly.pdbx_strand_id
1 'polypeptide(L)'
;MPYEVKAVVAKSPKQPVSVETILVPDPGPGEVLVDVQACGVCHTDLHYREGAINDEFPFLLGHEAAGIISAIGSGVSKVEVGDFVVLNWRAVCGLCRSCVRGRPQFCFSTHNASQKMTLNGVPLTAALGIGAFAEKTLVAEGQATKVNPLVEPEVAGLIGCGVMAGLGAVLNT
;
A
#
# COMPACT_ATOMS: atom_id res chain seq x y z
N MET A 1 -5.42 -17.81 -9.39
CA MET A 1 -4.10 -18.44 -9.10
C MET A 1 -3.16 -17.32 -8.67
N PRO A 2 -2.28 -17.52 -7.69
CA PRO A 2 -1.37 -16.46 -7.25
C PRO A 2 -0.49 -15.97 -8.40
N TYR A 3 -0.11 -14.70 -8.35
CA TYR A 3 0.73 -14.04 -9.34
C TYR A 3 2.19 -14.07 -8.88
N GLU A 4 3.08 -14.55 -9.74
CA GLU A 4 4.53 -14.42 -9.54
C GLU A 4 4.97 -13.06 -10.08
N VAL A 5 5.55 -12.22 -9.21
CA VAL A 5 5.96 -10.86 -9.57
C VAL A 5 7.32 -10.52 -8.98
N LYS A 6 8.02 -9.57 -9.61
CA LYS A 6 9.26 -9.01 -9.04
C LYS A 6 8.94 -7.99 -7.98
N ALA A 7 9.75 -8.02 -6.90
CA ALA A 7 9.59 -7.12 -5.78
C ALA A 7 10.93 -6.84 -5.08
N VAL A 8 11.03 -5.68 -4.44
CA VAL A 8 12.20 -5.30 -3.63
C VAL A 8 11.92 -5.64 -2.17
N VAL A 9 12.70 -6.56 -1.61
CA VAL A 9 12.50 -7.10 -0.26
C VAL A 9 13.69 -6.77 0.63
N ALA A 10 13.42 -6.33 1.85
CA ALA A 10 14.37 -6.25 2.96
C ALA A 10 14.25 -7.52 3.79
N LYS A 11 15.23 -8.44 3.66
CA LYS A 11 15.20 -9.77 4.31
C LYS A 11 15.57 -9.75 5.79
N SER A 12 16.39 -8.79 6.19
CA SER A 12 16.87 -8.64 7.57
C SER A 12 17.37 -7.22 7.81
N PRO A 13 17.45 -6.77 9.09
CA PRO A 13 17.78 -5.39 9.41
C PRO A 13 19.17 -4.99 8.92
N LYS A 14 19.27 -3.77 8.39
CA LYS A 14 20.53 -3.13 7.94
C LYS A 14 21.24 -3.81 6.77
N GLN A 15 20.67 -4.87 6.21
CA GLN A 15 21.24 -5.53 5.03
C GLN A 15 20.76 -4.84 3.74
N PRO A 16 21.49 -4.98 2.62
CA PRO A 16 21.01 -4.54 1.33
C PRO A 16 19.67 -5.18 0.99
N VAL A 17 18.78 -4.41 0.37
CA VAL A 17 17.56 -4.95 -0.22
C VAL A 17 17.88 -5.79 -1.46
N SER A 18 17.04 -6.75 -1.80
CA SER A 18 17.20 -7.61 -2.97
C SER A 18 15.93 -7.65 -3.81
N VAL A 19 16.10 -7.81 -5.13
CA VAL A 19 14.98 -8.07 -6.04
C VAL A 19 14.67 -9.56 -5.99
N GLU A 20 13.45 -9.89 -5.57
CA GLU A 20 12.99 -11.27 -5.39
C GLU A 20 11.76 -11.53 -6.27
N THR A 21 11.45 -12.80 -6.51
CA THR A 21 10.16 -13.21 -7.03
C THR A 21 9.27 -13.58 -5.85
N ILE A 22 8.16 -12.88 -5.71
CA ILE A 22 7.18 -13.09 -4.63
C ILE A 22 5.88 -13.64 -5.21
N LEU A 23 5.03 -14.21 -4.36
CA LEU A 23 3.67 -14.62 -4.69
C LEU A 23 2.68 -13.62 -4.13
N VAL A 24 1.84 -13.06 -5.01
CA VAL A 24 0.70 -12.21 -4.65
C VAL A 24 -0.56 -13.00 -4.92
N PRO A 25 -1.42 -13.27 -3.91
CA PRO A 25 -2.64 -14.04 -4.11
C PRO A 25 -3.73 -13.24 -4.83
N ASP A 26 -4.75 -13.96 -5.31
CA ASP A 26 -5.99 -13.32 -5.78
C ASP A 26 -6.63 -12.52 -4.62
N PRO A 27 -7.30 -11.39 -4.91
CA PRO A 27 -7.92 -10.57 -3.88
C PRO A 27 -9.08 -11.30 -3.19
N GLY A 28 -9.08 -11.29 -1.87
CA GLY A 28 -10.16 -11.77 -1.03
C GLY A 28 -11.30 -10.73 -0.88
N PRO A 29 -12.31 -11.00 -0.04
CA PRO A 29 -13.41 -10.06 0.18
C PRO A 29 -12.91 -8.68 0.65
N GLY A 30 -13.35 -7.61 -0.04
CA GLY A 30 -12.97 -6.22 0.25
C GLY A 30 -11.53 -5.85 -0.13
N GLU A 31 -10.80 -6.72 -0.84
CA GLU A 31 -9.43 -6.50 -1.29
C GLU A 31 -9.38 -6.21 -2.80
N VAL A 32 -8.36 -5.51 -3.22
CA VAL A 32 -8.09 -5.18 -4.62
C VAL A 32 -6.62 -5.48 -4.96
N LEU A 33 -6.40 -6.00 -6.15
CA LEU A 33 -5.08 -6.20 -6.73
C LEU A 33 -4.73 -5.00 -7.60
N VAL A 34 -3.56 -4.41 -7.38
CA VAL A 34 -3.09 -3.23 -8.09
C VAL A 34 -1.81 -3.55 -8.86
N ASP A 35 -1.82 -3.27 -10.16
CA ASP A 35 -0.63 -3.24 -11.01
C ASP A 35 0.06 -1.91 -10.78
N VAL A 36 1.18 -1.94 -10.06
CA VAL A 36 1.91 -0.75 -9.67
C VAL A 36 2.62 -0.15 -10.88
N GLN A 37 2.34 1.12 -11.17
CA GLN A 37 2.98 1.85 -12.26
C GLN A 37 4.14 2.73 -11.77
N ALA A 38 4.03 3.28 -10.56
CA ALA A 38 5.10 4.03 -9.93
C ALA A 38 5.01 3.93 -8.41
N CYS A 39 6.15 3.95 -7.75
CA CYS A 39 6.25 4.03 -6.30
C CYS A 39 7.44 4.90 -5.89
N GLY A 40 7.17 5.94 -5.12
CA GLY A 40 8.18 6.81 -4.53
C GLY A 40 8.95 6.12 -3.40
N VAL A 41 10.18 6.58 -3.17
CA VAL A 41 11.02 6.15 -2.05
C VAL A 41 10.93 7.18 -0.92
N CYS A 42 10.48 6.73 0.25
CA CYS A 42 10.33 7.54 1.45
C CYS A 42 11.40 7.21 2.49
N HIS A 43 11.68 8.15 3.39
CA HIS A 43 12.57 7.89 4.53
C HIS A 43 12.03 6.77 5.44
N THR A 44 10.72 6.55 5.45
CA THR A 44 10.06 5.44 6.15
C THR A 44 10.54 4.07 5.65
N ASP A 45 10.81 3.93 4.35
CA ASP A 45 11.34 2.66 3.80
C ASP A 45 12.75 2.37 4.34
N LEU A 46 13.56 3.41 4.52
CA LEU A 46 14.86 3.28 5.19
C LEU A 46 14.71 2.82 6.65
N HIS A 47 13.76 3.42 7.39
CA HIS A 47 13.49 3.01 8.76
C HIS A 47 13.03 1.56 8.87
N TYR A 48 12.19 1.07 7.96
CA TYR A 48 11.83 -0.35 7.89
C TYR A 48 13.06 -1.23 7.63
N ARG A 49 13.86 -0.87 6.61
CA ARG A 49 15.09 -1.60 6.27
C ARG A 49 16.06 -1.67 7.46
N GLU A 50 16.16 -0.64 8.26
CA GLU A 50 17.04 -0.59 9.43
C GLU A 50 16.48 -1.29 10.68
N GLY A 51 15.21 -1.71 10.65
CA GLY A 51 14.52 -2.27 11.83
C GLY A 51 14.16 -1.22 12.88
N ALA A 52 14.06 0.06 12.48
CA ALA A 52 13.77 1.15 13.40
C ALA A 52 12.26 1.30 13.71
N ILE A 53 11.38 0.65 12.95
CA ILE A 53 9.94 0.66 13.18
C ILE A 53 9.52 -0.60 13.96
N ASN A 54 9.86 -1.77 13.47
CA ASN A 54 9.71 -3.06 14.13
C ASN A 54 10.68 -4.09 13.50
N ASP A 55 10.66 -5.33 13.97
CA ASP A 55 11.54 -6.42 13.55
C ASP A 55 10.81 -7.54 12.76
N GLU A 56 9.65 -7.28 12.23
CA GLU A 56 8.81 -8.25 11.51
C GLU A 56 9.30 -8.55 10.07
N PHE A 57 10.60 -8.84 9.94
CA PHE A 57 11.20 -9.24 8.67
C PHE A 57 10.72 -10.61 8.19
N PRO A 58 10.68 -10.83 6.84
CA PRO A 58 11.10 -9.94 5.76
C PRO A 58 10.03 -8.89 5.40
N PHE A 59 10.46 -7.66 5.07
CA PHE A 59 9.57 -6.59 4.62
C PHE A 59 9.49 -6.47 3.11
N LEU A 60 8.28 -6.34 2.59
CA LEU A 60 8.01 -5.79 1.27
C LEU A 60 7.83 -4.28 1.43
N LEU A 61 8.78 -3.50 0.92
CA LEU A 61 8.82 -2.04 1.07
C LEU A 61 7.91 -1.32 0.07
N GLY A 62 7.87 0.03 0.16
CA GLY A 62 7.13 0.90 -0.74
C GLY A 62 5.69 1.18 -0.29
N HIS A 63 5.32 2.46 -0.27
CA HIS A 63 3.99 2.91 0.18
C HIS A 63 3.51 4.22 -0.48
N GLU A 64 4.32 4.84 -1.32
CA GLU A 64 3.99 6.05 -2.09
C GLU A 64 3.64 5.67 -3.54
N ALA A 65 2.56 4.92 -3.74
CA ALA A 65 2.32 4.26 -5.01
C ALA A 65 1.03 4.69 -5.72
N ALA A 66 1.09 4.62 -7.05
CA ALA A 66 -0.05 4.69 -7.94
C ALA A 66 -0.02 3.52 -8.93
N GLY A 67 -1.20 3.10 -9.37
CA GLY A 67 -1.32 1.99 -10.30
C GLY A 67 -2.75 1.75 -10.77
N ILE A 68 -2.94 0.68 -11.52
CA ILE A 68 -4.23 0.29 -12.10
C ILE A 68 -4.80 -0.91 -11.32
N ILE A 69 -6.08 -0.86 -10.98
CA ILE A 69 -6.80 -2.02 -10.43
C ILE A 69 -6.86 -3.12 -11.50
N SER A 70 -6.25 -4.28 -11.23
CA SER A 70 -6.25 -5.42 -12.16
C SER A 70 -7.22 -6.53 -11.77
N ALA A 71 -7.58 -6.63 -10.48
CA ALA A 71 -8.62 -7.54 -9.99
C ALA A 71 -9.24 -7.01 -8.70
N ILE A 72 -10.49 -7.41 -8.43
CA ILE A 72 -11.23 -7.05 -7.23
C ILE A 72 -11.81 -8.28 -6.56
N GLY A 73 -11.84 -8.28 -5.24
CA GLY A 73 -12.52 -9.29 -4.43
C GLY A 73 -14.02 -9.03 -4.27
N SER A 74 -14.72 -9.98 -3.69
CA SER A 74 -16.15 -9.82 -3.42
C SER A 74 -16.40 -8.66 -2.44
N GLY A 75 -17.51 -7.93 -2.62
CA GLY A 75 -17.92 -6.82 -1.76
C GLY A 75 -17.19 -5.49 -2.01
N VAL A 76 -16.24 -5.44 -2.94
CA VAL A 76 -15.64 -4.19 -3.42
C VAL A 76 -16.69 -3.40 -4.19
N SER A 77 -16.81 -2.09 -3.93
CA SER A 77 -17.86 -1.24 -4.47
C SER A 77 -17.44 0.19 -4.84
N LYS A 78 -16.28 0.64 -4.36
CA LYS A 78 -15.80 2.03 -4.55
C LYS A 78 -14.86 2.20 -5.74
N VAL A 79 -14.28 1.10 -6.20
CA VAL A 79 -13.36 1.05 -7.32
C VAL A 79 -13.67 -0.17 -8.20
N GLU A 80 -13.25 -0.12 -9.45
CA GLU A 80 -13.45 -1.19 -10.43
C GLU A 80 -12.16 -1.51 -11.18
N VAL A 81 -12.14 -2.66 -11.87
CA VAL A 81 -11.00 -3.05 -12.70
C VAL A 81 -10.80 -1.99 -13.80
N GLY A 82 -9.55 -1.56 -13.97
CA GLY A 82 -9.16 -0.50 -14.90
C GLY A 82 -9.08 0.89 -14.27
N ASP A 83 -9.54 1.07 -13.02
CA ASP A 83 -9.40 2.35 -12.32
C ASP A 83 -7.94 2.66 -12.02
N PHE A 84 -7.53 3.90 -12.29
CA PHE A 84 -6.26 4.45 -11.85
C PHE A 84 -6.39 4.96 -10.42
N VAL A 85 -5.54 4.47 -9.52
CA VAL A 85 -5.62 4.72 -8.08
C VAL A 85 -4.31 5.16 -7.47
N VAL A 86 -4.41 5.97 -6.42
CA VAL A 86 -3.33 6.25 -5.45
C VAL A 86 -3.55 5.38 -4.22
N LEU A 87 -2.48 4.82 -3.69
CA LEU A 87 -2.52 3.99 -2.50
C LEU A 87 -2.30 4.82 -1.23
N ASN A 88 -3.05 4.48 -0.19
CA ASN A 88 -2.98 5.10 1.13
C ASN A 88 -2.75 4.03 2.20
N TRP A 89 -1.95 4.32 3.19
CA TRP A 89 -1.59 3.41 4.27
C TRP A 89 -2.72 3.13 5.29
N ARG A 90 -3.90 3.79 5.17
CA ARG A 90 -5.03 3.60 6.08
C ARG A 90 -6.34 3.40 5.35
N ALA A 91 -6.91 2.21 5.45
CA ALA A 91 -8.31 1.97 5.09
C ALA A 91 -9.21 2.42 6.25
N VAL A 92 -9.66 3.67 6.24
CA VAL A 92 -10.53 4.20 7.31
C VAL A 92 -11.88 3.48 7.34
N CYS A 93 -12.37 3.12 8.52
CA CYS A 93 -13.58 2.30 8.65
C CYS A 93 -14.89 3.04 8.35
N GLY A 94 -14.91 4.38 8.37
CA GLY A 94 -16.10 5.19 8.16
C GLY A 94 -17.13 5.19 9.33
N LEU A 95 -17.03 4.26 10.26
CA LEU A 95 -18.06 3.98 11.28
C LEU A 95 -17.64 4.35 12.72
N CYS A 96 -16.36 4.42 13.03
CA CYS A 96 -15.92 4.75 14.38
C CYS A 96 -16.23 6.22 14.74
N ARG A 97 -16.20 6.52 16.03
CA ARG A 97 -16.50 7.86 16.56
C ARG A 97 -15.74 8.99 15.86
N SER A 98 -14.49 8.77 15.48
CA SER A 98 -13.71 9.77 14.76
C SER A 98 -14.19 9.97 13.33
N CYS A 99 -14.47 8.87 12.61
CA CYS A 99 -14.96 8.92 11.23
C CYS A 99 -16.33 9.61 11.12
N VAL A 100 -17.31 9.25 11.97
CA VAL A 100 -18.65 9.86 11.94
C VAL A 100 -18.68 11.33 12.36
N ARG A 101 -17.61 11.80 13.04
CA ARG A 101 -17.40 13.21 13.36
C ARG A 101 -16.65 14.00 12.29
N GLY A 102 -16.44 13.42 11.10
CA GLY A 102 -15.69 14.04 10.01
C GLY A 102 -14.18 14.15 10.24
N ARG A 103 -13.62 13.32 11.12
CA ARG A 103 -12.18 13.26 11.43
C ARG A 103 -11.59 11.87 11.13
N PRO A 104 -11.66 11.40 9.86
CA PRO A 104 -11.21 10.06 9.50
C PRO A 104 -9.70 9.85 9.70
N GLN A 105 -8.89 10.92 9.68
CA GLN A 105 -7.47 10.88 10.00
C GLN A 105 -7.17 10.35 11.41
N PHE A 106 -8.13 10.40 12.32
CA PHE A 106 -8.07 9.82 13.66
C PHE A 106 -8.83 8.49 13.76
N CYS A 107 -9.05 7.78 12.66
CA CYS A 107 -9.67 6.46 12.68
C CYS A 107 -8.85 5.51 13.55
N PHE A 108 -9.51 4.85 14.51
CA PHE A 108 -8.87 3.85 15.38
C PHE A 108 -9.30 2.41 15.08
N SER A 109 -9.96 2.20 13.94
CA SER A 109 -10.41 0.89 13.46
C SER A 109 -10.19 0.79 11.95
N THR A 110 -8.92 0.85 11.53
CA THR A 110 -8.56 0.70 10.11
C THR A 110 -8.73 -0.73 9.66
N HIS A 111 -9.21 -0.93 8.43
CA HIS A 111 -9.46 -2.23 7.82
C HIS A 111 -8.53 -2.43 6.62
N ASN A 112 -7.22 -2.38 6.85
CA ASN A 112 -6.23 -2.68 5.83
C ASN A 112 -6.33 -4.16 5.41
N ALA A 113 -5.85 -4.48 4.19
CA ALA A 113 -5.76 -5.86 3.74
C ALA A 113 -4.95 -6.71 4.71
N SER A 114 -5.34 -7.96 4.87
CA SER A 114 -4.49 -8.92 5.57
C SER A 114 -3.28 -9.23 4.70
N GLN A 115 -2.09 -9.24 5.32
CA GLN A 115 -0.84 -9.50 4.62
C GLN A 115 -0.80 -10.98 4.20
N LYS A 116 -0.85 -11.23 2.88
CA LYS A 116 -0.93 -12.60 2.31
C LYS A 116 0.15 -12.85 1.26
N MET A 117 0.94 -11.84 0.92
CA MET A 117 2.05 -11.98 -0.03
C MET A 117 3.17 -12.79 0.61
N THR A 118 3.83 -13.64 -0.17
CA THR A 118 4.86 -14.53 0.36
C THR A 118 6.13 -14.55 -0.49
N LEU A 119 7.27 -14.77 0.17
CA LEU A 119 8.55 -15.08 -0.44
C LEU A 119 8.94 -16.52 -0.07
N ASN A 120 9.02 -17.42 -1.06
CA ASN A 120 9.33 -18.83 -0.82
C ASN A 120 8.48 -19.49 0.27
N GLY A 121 7.17 -19.15 0.33
CA GLY A 121 6.26 -19.65 1.34
C GLY A 121 6.32 -18.93 2.71
N VAL A 122 7.25 -18.00 2.90
CA VAL A 122 7.33 -17.17 4.11
C VAL A 122 6.48 -15.91 3.93
N PRO A 123 5.58 -15.57 4.86
CA PRO A 123 4.80 -14.34 4.79
C PRO A 123 5.71 -13.10 4.75
N LEU A 124 5.36 -12.14 3.91
CA LEU A 124 6.00 -10.84 3.84
C LEU A 124 5.19 -9.82 4.65
N THR A 125 5.89 -9.02 5.46
CA THR A 125 5.29 -7.85 6.12
C THR A 125 5.30 -6.68 5.14
N ALA A 126 4.13 -6.23 4.70
CA ALA A 126 4.01 -5.10 3.80
C ALA A 126 4.21 -3.77 4.54
N ALA A 127 5.17 -2.96 4.11
CA ALA A 127 5.44 -1.65 4.70
C ALA A 127 4.18 -0.77 4.67
N LEU A 128 3.78 -0.27 5.83
CA LEU A 128 2.52 0.48 6.05
C LEU A 128 1.27 -0.25 5.53
N GLY A 129 1.31 -1.59 5.42
CA GLY A 129 0.21 -2.40 4.90
C GLY A 129 -0.04 -2.24 3.40
N ILE A 130 0.96 -1.78 2.64
CA ILE A 130 0.88 -1.57 1.18
C ILE A 130 1.87 -2.47 0.45
N GLY A 131 3.19 -2.33 0.70
CA GLY A 131 4.20 -3.15 0.05
C GLY A 131 4.24 -2.98 -1.47
N ALA A 132 4.49 -1.78 -1.95
CA ALA A 132 4.34 -1.43 -3.37
C ALA A 132 5.66 -1.37 -4.15
N PHE A 133 6.81 -1.71 -3.58
CA PHE A 133 8.01 -1.95 -4.38
C PHE A 133 7.93 -3.34 -5.04
N ALA A 134 6.85 -3.55 -5.78
CA ALA A 134 6.53 -4.77 -6.51
C ALA A 134 5.75 -4.43 -7.79
N GLU A 135 5.75 -5.32 -8.77
CA GLU A 135 4.93 -5.14 -9.98
C GLU A 135 3.43 -5.18 -9.67
N LYS A 136 3.03 -5.93 -8.63
CA LYS A 136 1.65 -5.97 -8.12
C LYS A 136 1.64 -5.95 -6.60
N THR A 137 0.62 -5.33 -6.03
CA THR A 137 0.36 -5.38 -4.59
C THR A 137 -1.11 -5.62 -4.28
N LEU A 138 -1.37 -6.18 -3.08
CA LEU A 138 -2.71 -6.49 -2.59
C LEU A 138 -3.05 -5.54 -1.45
N VAL A 139 -4.12 -4.76 -1.61
CA VAL A 139 -4.57 -3.78 -0.60
C VAL A 139 -6.07 -3.90 -0.36
N ALA A 140 -6.56 -3.37 0.75
CA ALA A 140 -8.00 -3.23 0.94
C ALA A 140 -8.56 -2.12 0.05
N GLU A 141 -9.82 -2.23 -0.37
CA GLU A 141 -10.54 -1.19 -1.13
C GLU A 141 -10.36 0.20 -0.53
N GLY A 142 -10.43 0.33 0.80
CA GLY A 142 -10.28 1.59 1.51
C GLY A 142 -8.87 2.20 1.48
N GLN A 143 -7.87 1.45 1.00
CA GLN A 143 -6.51 1.95 0.77
C GLN A 143 -6.31 2.45 -0.67
N ALA A 144 -7.24 2.20 -1.57
CA ALA A 144 -7.18 2.62 -2.97
C ALA A 144 -8.13 3.80 -3.21
N THR A 145 -7.59 4.92 -3.69
CA THR A 145 -8.37 6.13 -4.02
C THR A 145 -8.30 6.37 -5.52
N LYS A 146 -9.44 6.30 -6.20
CA LYS A 146 -9.55 6.62 -7.62
C LYS A 146 -9.20 8.08 -7.88
N VAL A 147 -8.33 8.30 -8.86
CA VAL A 147 -7.86 9.62 -9.27
C VAL A 147 -7.98 9.79 -10.78
N ASN A 148 -7.73 11.00 -11.28
CA ASN A 148 -7.78 11.27 -12.70
C ASN A 148 -6.68 10.48 -13.44
N PRO A 149 -7.03 9.62 -14.42
CA PRO A 149 -6.06 8.79 -15.14
C PRO A 149 -5.10 9.57 -16.06
N LEU A 150 -5.32 10.88 -16.22
CA LEU A 150 -4.41 11.76 -16.98
C LEU A 150 -3.22 12.26 -16.16
N VAL A 151 -3.20 12.00 -14.86
CA VAL A 151 -2.06 12.36 -14.00
C VAL A 151 -0.96 11.31 -14.17
N GLU A 152 0.28 11.75 -14.32
CA GLU A 152 1.43 10.86 -14.41
C GLU A 152 1.55 10.01 -13.13
N PRO A 153 1.79 8.70 -13.23
CA PRO A 153 1.84 7.80 -12.08
C PRO A 153 2.86 8.22 -11.02
N GLU A 154 4.02 8.74 -11.44
CA GLU A 154 5.09 9.21 -10.56
C GLU A 154 4.64 10.40 -9.70
N VAL A 155 3.79 11.27 -10.26
CA VAL A 155 3.22 12.41 -9.55
C VAL A 155 2.11 11.94 -8.61
N ALA A 156 1.23 11.07 -9.11
CA ALA A 156 0.10 10.56 -8.35
C ALA A 156 0.56 9.78 -7.10
N GLY A 157 1.57 8.92 -7.23
CA GLY A 157 2.08 8.10 -6.12
C GLY A 157 2.53 8.91 -4.90
N LEU A 158 3.11 10.10 -5.11
CA LEU A 158 3.57 10.98 -4.03
C LEU A 158 2.43 11.57 -3.19
N ILE A 159 1.21 11.61 -3.72
CA ILE A 159 0.04 12.18 -3.01
C ILE A 159 -0.29 11.38 -1.76
N GLY A 160 -0.07 10.06 -1.77
CA GLY A 160 -0.40 9.16 -0.67
C GLY A 160 0.42 9.35 0.61
N CYS A 161 1.57 10.01 0.54
CA CYS A 161 2.47 10.23 1.69
C CYS A 161 3.12 11.61 1.66
N GLY A 162 4.15 11.84 0.85
CA GLY A 162 4.99 13.03 0.91
C GLY A 162 4.24 14.34 0.70
N VAL A 163 3.40 14.41 -0.33
CA VAL A 163 2.59 15.60 -0.63
C VAL A 163 1.57 15.84 0.48
N MET A 164 0.87 14.80 0.94
CA MET A 164 -0.13 14.91 2.01
C MET A 164 0.51 15.39 3.32
N ALA A 165 1.68 14.87 3.67
CA ALA A 165 2.41 15.27 4.87
C ALA A 165 2.87 16.73 4.79
N GLY A 166 3.49 17.14 3.66
CA GLY A 166 3.97 18.50 3.48
C GLY A 166 2.85 19.54 3.46
N LEU A 167 1.80 19.30 2.67
CA LEU A 167 0.64 20.19 2.62
C LEU A 167 -0.09 20.25 3.97
N GLY A 168 -0.24 19.10 4.63
CA GLY A 168 -0.88 19.01 5.93
C GLY A 168 -0.14 19.79 7.01
N ALA A 169 1.18 19.80 6.99
CA ALA A 169 1.99 20.60 7.89
C ALA A 169 1.76 22.11 7.68
N VAL A 170 1.71 22.56 6.42
CA VAL A 170 1.47 23.99 6.11
C VAL A 170 0.08 24.47 6.50
N LEU A 171 -0.95 23.62 6.32
CA LEU A 171 -2.35 24.00 6.57
C LEU A 171 -2.77 23.90 8.03
N ASN A 172 -2.06 23.14 8.86
CA ASN A 172 -2.49 22.80 10.23
C ASN A 172 -1.51 23.22 11.33
N THR A 173 -0.48 24.02 11.01
CA THR A 173 0.49 24.56 11.99
C THR A 173 0.45 26.10 12.11
#